data_893f1ffd4073eccd7bd00b79b62685d3
#
_entry.id   893f1ffd4073eccd7bd00b79b62685d3
#
_cell.length_a   1.000
_cell.length_b   1.000
_cell.length_c   1.000
_cell.angle_alpha   90.00
_cell.angle_beta   90.00
_cell.angle_gamma   90.00
#
_symmetry.space_group_name_H-M   'P 1'
#
loop_
_entity.id
_entity.type
_entity.pdbx_description
1 polymer ?
#
loop_
_entity_poly.entity_id
_entity_poly.type
_entity_poly.pdbx_seq_one_letter_code
_entity_poly.pdbx_strand_id
1 'polypeptide(L)'
;MKKLPIFLTALSILTSTVSLTGCSKTVKPGDVQGYDEGEQYISMWVHTIEDTPEGEAYKESVERFNEKYDGTYFADIEFIPRNDSGGGYSDKVNSSVLSGGLPDVLTLDGPNVAAYAENGIIQPLAELSEEEKSAYLDSILDQGTIDDKLYALGAMESSVGLYYNKAILKEAGIAVPDKDHPWTFSEFLDILEQLKPIMDSKNGYPLDMTFPVGEASIYYYAPFIWSNDGDLISEDGLTADGYFNSDKN
;
A
#
# COMPACT_ATOMS: atom_id res chain seq x y z
N MET A 1 -25.78 -25.95 -75.18
CA MET A 1 -26.04 -25.17 -73.96
C MET A 1 -26.20 -26.14 -72.81
N LYS A 2 -25.11 -26.38 -72.05
CA LYS A 2 -25.11 -27.31 -70.88
C LYS A 2 -25.23 -26.52 -69.61
N LYS A 3 -26.28 -26.76 -68.83
CA LYS A 3 -26.53 -26.19 -67.49
C LYS A 3 -25.65 -26.89 -66.46
N LEU A 4 -24.82 -26.11 -65.76
CA LEU A 4 -24.01 -26.57 -64.64
C LEU A 4 -24.81 -26.40 -63.34
N PRO A 5 -24.87 -27.38 -62.44
CA PRO A 5 -25.54 -27.26 -61.15
C PRO A 5 -24.62 -26.58 -60.13
N ILE A 6 -25.15 -25.55 -59.45
CA ILE A 6 -24.51 -24.87 -58.31
C ILE A 6 -24.65 -25.74 -57.09
N PHE A 7 -23.54 -26.28 -56.57
CA PHE A 7 -23.46 -26.89 -55.26
C PHE A 7 -23.37 -25.82 -54.18
N LEU A 8 -24.42 -25.66 -53.39
CA LEU A 8 -24.37 -24.87 -52.19
C LEU A 8 -23.73 -25.72 -51.07
N THR A 9 -22.48 -25.48 -50.74
CA THR A 9 -21.84 -26.00 -49.53
C THR A 9 -22.20 -25.09 -48.37
N ALA A 10 -23.07 -25.58 -47.49
CA ALA A 10 -23.36 -24.95 -46.19
C ALA A 10 -22.14 -25.13 -45.29
N LEU A 11 -21.39 -24.07 -45.07
CA LEU A 11 -20.32 -24.02 -44.07
C LEU A 11 -20.94 -23.77 -42.69
N SER A 12 -21.12 -24.82 -41.93
CA SER A 12 -21.52 -24.73 -40.53
C SER A 12 -20.37 -24.19 -39.71
N ILE A 13 -20.45 -22.90 -39.36
CA ILE A 13 -19.56 -22.27 -38.39
C ILE A 13 -19.99 -22.77 -37.01
N LEU A 14 -19.22 -23.71 -36.48
CA LEU A 14 -19.29 -24.12 -35.08
C LEU A 14 -18.70 -22.97 -34.24
N THR A 15 -19.53 -22.07 -33.74
CA THR A 15 -19.14 -21.11 -32.72
C THR A 15 -18.94 -21.85 -31.40
N SER A 16 -17.72 -22.30 -31.14
CA SER A 16 -17.30 -22.71 -29.80
C SER A 16 -17.24 -21.45 -28.92
N THR A 17 -18.31 -21.21 -28.18
CA THR A 17 -18.27 -20.29 -27.06
C THR A 17 -17.34 -20.90 -26.01
N VAL A 18 -16.07 -20.46 -26.04
CA VAL A 18 -15.16 -20.67 -24.91
C VAL A 18 -15.69 -19.76 -23.81
N SER A 19 -16.47 -20.33 -22.91
CA SER A 19 -16.80 -19.69 -21.64
C SER A 19 -15.50 -19.58 -20.86
N LEU A 20 -14.87 -18.39 -20.89
CA LEU A 20 -13.85 -18.00 -19.94
C LEU A 20 -14.56 -17.83 -18.57
N THR A 21 -14.85 -18.95 -17.92
CA THR A 21 -15.11 -18.93 -16.49
C THR A 21 -13.78 -18.68 -15.81
N GLY A 22 -13.42 -17.41 -15.64
CA GLY A 22 -12.49 -16.96 -14.63
C GLY A 22 -13.11 -17.33 -13.29
N CYS A 23 -12.82 -18.52 -12.78
CA CYS A 23 -13.17 -18.90 -11.43
C CYS A 23 -12.31 -18.09 -10.45
N SER A 24 -12.73 -16.89 -10.15
CA SER A 24 -12.58 -16.38 -8.79
C SER A 24 -13.45 -17.31 -7.94
N LYS A 25 -12.83 -18.22 -7.20
CA LYS A 25 -13.53 -18.99 -6.17
C LYS A 25 -13.92 -17.98 -5.10
N THR A 26 -15.11 -17.45 -5.16
CA THR A 26 -15.72 -16.79 -4.01
C THR A 26 -15.87 -17.89 -2.97
N VAL A 27 -15.09 -17.85 -1.91
CA VAL A 27 -15.22 -18.75 -0.77
C VAL A 27 -16.63 -18.53 -0.23
N LYS A 28 -17.41 -19.59 -0.14
CA LYS A 28 -18.75 -19.49 0.46
C LYS A 28 -18.58 -19.59 1.97
N PRO A 29 -19.29 -18.80 2.78
CA PRO A 29 -19.18 -18.87 4.23
C PRO A 29 -19.28 -20.29 4.80
N GLY A 30 -20.17 -21.12 4.29
CA GLY A 30 -20.32 -22.51 4.73
C GLY A 30 -19.17 -23.47 4.41
N ASP A 31 -18.17 -23.02 3.63
CA ASP A 31 -16.94 -23.78 3.33
C ASP A 31 -15.77 -23.36 4.24
N VAL A 32 -15.98 -22.38 5.14
CA VAL A 32 -14.96 -21.82 6.03
C VAL A 32 -14.95 -22.57 7.36
N GLN A 33 -13.76 -23.01 7.78
CA GLN A 33 -13.60 -23.70 9.05
C GLN A 33 -13.83 -22.76 10.23
N GLY A 34 -14.71 -23.13 11.16
CA GLY A 34 -15.01 -22.35 12.36
C GLY A 34 -16.21 -21.40 12.20
N TYR A 35 -16.77 -21.24 11.00
CA TYR A 35 -17.99 -20.47 10.79
C TYR A 35 -19.24 -21.28 11.15
N ASP A 36 -20.10 -20.73 12.00
CA ASP A 36 -21.38 -21.29 12.35
C ASP A 36 -22.54 -20.63 11.59
N GLU A 37 -23.49 -21.43 11.10
CA GLU A 37 -24.68 -20.91 10.43
C GLU A 37 -25.51 -20.06 11.42
N GLY A 38 -25.56 -18.75 11.16
CA GLY A 38 -26.26 -17.77 12.00
C GLY A 38 -25.39 -16.60 12.42
N GLU A 39 -24.10 -16.72 12.31
CA GLU A 39 -23.16 -15.61 12.46
C GLU A 39 -23.18 -14.70 11.23
N GLN A 40 -22.86 -13.44 11.42
CA GLN A 40 -22.62 -12.52 10.33
C GLN A 40 -21.17 -12.69 9.85
N TYR A 41 -21.02 -13.19 8.61
CA TYR A 41 -19.71 -13.41 8.00
C TYR A 41 -19.10 -12.09 7.52
N ILE A 42 -17.80 -11.88 7.84
CA ILE A 42 -16.99 -10.72 7.46
C ILE A 42 -15.76 -11.22 6.71
N SER A 43 -15.61 -10.85 5.46
CA SER A 43 -14.43 -11.15 4.66
C SER A 43 -13.38 -10.05 4.79
N MET A 44 -12.11 -10.44 4.99
CA MET A 44 -10.98 -9.51 5.10
C MET A 44 -9.85 -9.90 4.16
N TRP A 45 -9.32 -8.94 3.41
CA TRP A 45 -8.11 -9.12 2.61
C TRP A 45 -6.94 -8.33 3.16
N VAL A 46 -5.78 -8.99 3.26
CA VAL A 46 -4.53 -8.34 3.69
C VAL A 46 -3.41 -8.54 2.68
N HIS A 47 -2.61 -7.53 2.47
CA HIS A 47 -1.56 -7.46 1.45
C HIS A 47 -0.22 -8.04 1.93
N THR A 48 -0.24 -9.08 2.72
CA THR A 48 0.98 -9.72 3.26
C THR A 48 0.95 -11.23 3.06
N ILE A 49 2.01 -11.90 3.49
CA ILE A 49 2.14 -13.36 3.47
C ILE A 49 1.82 -13.88 4.87
N GLU A 50 1.03 -14.95 4.96
CA GLU A 50 0.56 -15.54 6.23
C GLU A 50 1.72 -15.87 7.18
N ASP A 51 2.77 -16.53 6.69
CA ASP A 51 3.93 -17.00 7.47
C ASP A 51 4.98 -15.89 7.70
N THR A 52 4.56 -14.66 7.93
CA THR A 52 5.43 -13.54 8.30
C THR A 52 5.02 -12.95 9.64
N PRO A 53 5.90 -12.23 10.36
CA PRO A 53 5.51 -11.57 11.61
C PRO A 53 4.30 -10.63 11.48
N GLU A 54 4.15 -9.98 10.32
CA GLU A 54 3.00 -9.15 10.00
C GLU A 54 1.75 -10.01 9.79
N GLY A 55 1.85 -11.10 9.01
CA GLY A 55 0.76 -12.03 8.76
C GLY A 55 0.26 -12.67 10.05
N GLU A 56 1.16 -13.13 10.91
CA GLU A 56 0.81 -13.68 12.23
C GLU A 56 0.06 -12.65 13.09
N ALA A 57 0.47 -11.37 13.08
CA ALA A 57 -0.22 -10.32 13.84
C ALA A 57 -1.67 -10.10 13.36
N TYR A 58 -1.91 -10.13 12.04
CA TYR A 58 -3.26 -10.06 11.49
C TYR A 58 -4.08 -11.30 11.87
N LYS A 59 -3.51 -12.49 11.75
CA LYS A 59 -4.15 -13.75 12.12
C LYS A 59 -4.59 -13.77 13.58
N GLU A 60 -3.67 -13.46 14.51
CA GLU A 60 -3.99 -13.35 15.92
C GLU A 60 -5.07 -12.29 16.22
N SER A 61 -5.11 -11.21 15.44
CA SER A 61 -6.12 -10.16 15.60
C SER A 61 -7.50 -10.63 15.19
N VAL A 62 -7.58 -11.38 14.07
CA VAL A 62 -8.83 -12.00 13.62
C VAL A 62 -9.29 -13.10 14.57
N GLU A 63 -8.38 -13.94 15.09
CA GLU A 63 -8.70 -14.96 16.10
C GLU A 63 -9.30 -14.31 17.35
N ARG A 64 -8.67 -13.25 17.89
CA ARG A 64 -9.22 -12.49 19.03
C ARG A 64 -10.57 -11.85 18.76
N PHE A 65 -10.80 -11.39 17.52
CA PHE A 65 -12.10 -10.86 17.10
C PHE A 65 -13.16 -11.96 17.12
N ASN A 66 -12.88 -13.11 16.53
CA ASN A 66 -13.81 -14.25 16.47
C ASN A 66 -14.12 -14.79 17.88
N GLU A 67 -13.13 -14.90 18.76
CA GLU A 67 -13.35 -15.28 20.17
C GLU A 67 -14.24 -14.26 20.90
N LYS A 68 -14.02 -12.96 20.68
CA LYS A 68 -14.78 -11.89 21.36
C LYS A 68 -16.24 -11.83 20.91
N TYR A 69 -16.49 -12.12 19.66
CA TYR A 69 -17.81 -11.97 19.02
C TYR A 69 -18.44 -13.29 18.62
N ASP A 70 -17.98 -14.40 19.19
CA ASP A 70 -18.48 -15.75 19.00
C ASP A 70 -20.01 -15.81 19.03
N GLY A 71 -20.61 -16.51 18.07
CA GLY A 71 -22.05 -16.61 17.88
C GLY A 71 -22.74 -15.35 17.32
N THR A 72 -22.00 -14.29 17.00
CA THR A 72 -22.54 -13.03 16.44
C THR A 72 -21.90 -12.65 15.13
N TYR A 73 -20.56 -12.62 15.09
CA TYR A 73 -19.76 -12.27 13.93
C TYR A 73 -18.63 -13.26 13.76
N PHE A 74 -18.34 -13.61 12.52
CA PHE A 74 -17.14 -14.39 12.16
C PHE A 74 -16.37 -13.69 11.06
N ALA A 75 -15.12 -13.34 11.32
CA ALA A 75 -14.19 -12.77 10.35
C ALA A 75 -13.31 -13.86 9.73
N ASP A 76 -13.18 -13.85 8.41
CA ASP A 76 -12.28 -14.71 7.65
C ASP A 76 -11.26 -13.87 6.91
N ILE A 77 -9.99 -14.25 6.98
CA ILE A 77 -8.87 -13.50 6.45
C ILE A 77 -8.25 -14.21 5.25
N GLU A 78 -8.09 -13.49 4.15
CA GLU A 78 -7.35 -13.95 2.97
C GLU A 78 -6.03 -13.17 2.83
N PHE A 79 -4.92 -13.89 2.82
CA PHE A 79 -3.58 -13.34 2.63
C PHE A 79 -3.26 -13.28 1.13
N ILE A 80 -3.03 -12.08 0.61
CA ILE A 80 -2.75 -11.82 -0.80
C ILE A 80 -1.42 -11.07 -0.88
N PRO A 81 -0.32 -11.77 -1.19
CA PRO A 81 1.00 -11.15 -1.23
C PRO A 81 1.07 -10.00 -2.23
N ARG A 82 1.79 -8.94 -1.87
CA ARG A 82 2.34 -8.02 -2.88
C ARG A 82 3.36 -8.80 -3.69
N ASN A 83 3.32 -8.69 -5.02
CA ASN A 83 4.43 -9.19 -5.81
C ASN A 83 5.51 -8.10 -5.90
N ASP A 84 6.76 -8.52 -6.15
CA ASP A 84 7.91 -7.62 -6.28
C ASP A 84 7.76 -6.64 -7.45
N SER A 85 6.83 -6.89 -8.36
CA SER A 85 6.48 -6.04 -9.50
C SER A 85 5.32 -5.06 -9.20
N GLY A 86 4.76 -5.09 -8.01
CA GLY A 86 3.73 -4.16 -7.55
C GLY A 86 2.29 -4.51 -7.95
N GLY A 87 2.03 -5.68 -8.58
CA GLY A 87 0.71 -5.97 -9.14
C GLY A 87 -0.24 -6.81 -8.27
N GLY A 88 0.26 -7.79 -7.53
CA GLY A 88 -0.56 -8.86 -6.96
C GLY A 88 -1.82 -8.42 -6.21
N TYR A 89 -1.65 -7.77 -5.07
CA TYR A 89 -2.78 -7.30 -4.24
C TYR A 89 -3.58 -6.20 -4.93
N SER A 90 -2.92 -5.17 -5.43
CA SER A 90 -3.56 -4.02 -6.08
C SER A 90 -4.34 -4.43 -7.32
N ASP A 91 -3.80 -5.35 -8.13
CA ASP A 91 -4.50 -5.87 -9.32
C ASP A 91 -5.76 -6.65 -8.93
N LYS A 92 -5.70 -7.45 -7.85
CA LYS A 92 -6.87 -8.15 -7.33
C LYS A 92 -7.94 -7.18 -6.85
N VAL A 93 -7.57 -6.17 -6.07
CA VAL A 93 -8.50 -5.13 -5.61
C VAL A 93 -9.13 -4.41 -6.81
N ASN A 94 -8.33 -3.91 -7.75
CA ASN A 94 -8.82 -3.18 -8.92
C ASN A 94 -9.75 -4.02 -9.79
N SER A 95 -9.43 -5.28 -10.03
CA SER A 95 -10.30 -6.19 -10.79
C SER A 95 -11.61 -6.48 -10.05
N SER A 96 -11.56 -6.54 -8.72
CA SER A 96 -12.72 -6.79 -7.87
C SER A 96 -13.63 -5.57 -7.75
N VAL A 97 -13.11 -4.36 -7.78
CA VAL A 97 -13.90 -3.12 -7.93
C VAL A 97 -14.81 -3.20 -9.15
N LEU A 98 -14.28 -3.65 -10.29
CA LEU A 98 -15.04 -3.74 -11.54
C LEU A 98 -16.08 -4.87 -11.54
N SER A 99 -15.83 -5.95 -10.81
CA SER A 99 -16.69 -7.14 -10.75
C SER A 99 -17.68 -7.14 -9.58
N GLY A 100 -17.55 -6.23 -8.61
CA GLY A 100 -18.35 -6.20 -7.39
C GLY A 100 -17.97 -7.28 -6.37
N GLY A 101 -16.73 -7.77 -6.42
CA GLY A 101 -16.23 -8.86 -5.55
C GLY A 101 -15.23 -8.41 -4.49
N LEU A 102 -15.36 -7.18 -3.99
CA LEU A 102 -14.54 -6.68 -2.88
C LEU A 102 -14.89 -7.38 -1.55
N PRO A 103 -13.95 -7.52 -0.63
CA PRO A 103 -14.22 -7.98 0.73
C PRO A 103 -14.91 -6.89 1.55
N ASP A 104 -15.40 -7.25 2.74
CA ASP A 104 -15.98 -6.29 3.69
C ASP A 104 -14.91 -5.39 4.31
N VAL A 105 -13.71 -5.93 4.52
CA VAL A 105 -12.54 -5.20 5.05
C VAL A 105 -11.32 -5.48 4.17
N LEU A 106 -10.54 -4.46 3.88
CA LEU A 106 -9.30 -4.60 3.12
C LEU A 106 -8.18 -3.71 3.68
N THR A 107 -6.94 -4.16 3.59
CA THR A 107 -5.80 -3.29 3.86
C THR A 107 -5.55 -2.38 2.66
N LEU A 108 -5.13 -1.15 2.93
CA LEU A 108 -4.96 -0.12 1.92
C LEU A 108 -3.73 0.74 2.26
N ASP A 109 -2.96 1.11 1.25
CA ASP A 109 -1.89 2.09 1.46
C ASP A 109 -2.48 3.50 1.59
N GLY A 110 -1.93 4.31 2.50
CA GLY A 110 -2.40 5.66 2.77
C GLY A 110 -2.63 6.51 1.52
N PRO A 111 -1.72 6.55 0.54
CA PRO A 111 -1.91 7.31 -0.71
C PRO A 111 -3.17 6.98 -1.50
N ASN A 112 -3.73 5.79 -1.31
CA ASN A 112 -4.90 5.34 -2.06
C ASN A 112 -6.24 5.63 -1.35
N VAL A 113 -6.22 6.05 -0.08
CA VAL A 113 -7.44 6.26 0.73
C VAL A 113 -8.37 7.30 0.10
N ALA A 114 -7.83 8.46 -0.26
CA ALA A 114 -8.62 9.54 -0.86
C ALA A 114 -9.31 9.09 -2.17
N ALA A 115 -8.55 8.49 -3.08
CA ALA A 115 -9.10 8.03 -4.36
C ALA A 115 -10.17 6.95 -4.19
N TYR A 116 -10.02 6.05 -3.22
CA TYR A 116 -10.99 4.99 -2.95
C TYR A 116 -12.25 5.53 -2.26
N ALA A 117 -12.10 6.51 -1.37
CA ALA A 117 -13.22 7.19 -0.75
C ALA A 117 -14.06 7.99 -1.77
N GLU A 118 -13.41 8.81 -2.59
CA GLU A 118 -14.06 9.62 -3.63
C GLU A 118 -14.80 8.79 -4.68
N ASN A 119 -14.24 7.63 -5.04
CA ASN A 119 -14.87 6.71 -5.98
C ASN A 119 -15.90 5.75 -5.34
N GLY A 120 -16.16 5.89 -4.03
CA GLY A 120 -17.14 5.07 -3.30
C GLY A 120 -16.76 3.60 -3.18
N ILE A 121 -15.46 3.29 -3.31
CA ILE A 121 -14.91 1.93 -3.17
C ILE A 121 -14.89 1.53 -1.69
N ILE A 122 -14.52 2.47 -0.82
CA ILE A 122 -14.59 2.33 0.63
C ILE A 122 -15.65 3.27 1.21
N GLN A 123 -16.19 2.90 2.37
CA GLN A 123 -17.22 3.65 3.07
C GLN A 123 -16.65 4.30 4.33
N PRO A 124 -17.23 5.42 4.80
CA PRO A 124 -16.85 5.97 6.10
C PRO A 124 -17.00 4.94 7.21
N LEU A 125 -16.03 4.89 8.09
CA LEU A 125 -16.09 4.13 9.33
C LEU A 125 -17.11 4.76 10.30
N ALA A 126 -17.54 3.99 11.29
CA ALA A 126 -18.29 4.54 12.41
C ALA A 126 -17.46 5.61 13.14
N GLU A 127 -18.13 6.61 13.68
CA GLU A 127 -17.47 7.65 14.47
C GLU A 127 -16.78 7.03 15.70
N LEU A 128 -15.50 7.32 15.86
CA LEU A 128 -14.73 6.90 17.02
C LEU A 128 -14.95 7.88 18.17
N SER A 129 -15.04 7.35 19.38
CA SER A 129 -14.96 8.16 20.59
C SER A 129 -13.58 8.81 20.73
N GLU A 130 -13.47 9.88 21.52
CA GLU A 130 -12.20 10.54 21.80
C GLU A 130 -11.19 9.60 22.50
N GLU A 131 -11.66 8.65 23.29
CA GLU A 131 -10.82 7.61 23.92
C GLU A 131 -10.22 6.67 22.85
N GLU A 132 -11.02 6.23 21.87
CA GLU A 132 -10.55 5.39 20.77
C GLU A 132 -9.56 6.14 19.86
N LYS A 133 -9.85 7.41 19.53
CA LYS A 133 -8.94 8.26 18.73
C LYS A 133 -7.59 8.43 19.43
N SER A 134 -7.58 8.60 20.76
CA SER A 134 -6.35 8.79 21.54
C SER A 134 -5.37 7.60 21.50
N ALA A 135 -5.81 6.43 21.03
CA ALA A 135 -4.96 5.25 20.82
C ALA A 135 -4.15 5.31 19.51
N TYR A 136 -4.45 6.26 18.63
CA TYR A 136 -3.79 6.43 17.33
C TYR A 136 -2.92 7.69 17.33
N LEU A 137 -1.90 7.71 16.47
CA LEU A 137 -1.15 8.93 16.16
C LEU A 137 -2.05 9.86 15.32
N ASP A 138 -1.89 11.16 15.48
CA ASP A 138 -2.64 12.16 14.72
C ASP A 138 -2.44 11.95 13.21
N SER A 139 -1.21 11.68 12.78
CA SER A 139 -0.86 11.38 11.38
C SER A 139 -1.64 10.20 10.77
N ILE A 140 -1.94 9.18 11.57
CA ILE A 140 -2.75 8.02 11.15
C ILE A 140 -4.21 8.43 10.94
N LEU A 141 -4.76 9.22 11.88
CA LEU A 141 -6.12 9.73 11.76
C LEU A 141 -6.25 10.68 10.57
N ASP A 142 -5.29 11.58 10.39
CA ASP A 142 -5.26 12.53 9.27
C ASP A 142 -5.22 11.83 7.92
N GLN A 143 -4.34 10.83 7.75
CA GLN A 143 -4.27 10.03 6.51
C GLN A 143 -5.57 9.28 6.19
N GLY A 144 -6.30 8.86 7.22
CA GLY A 144 -7.56 8.12 7.08
C GLY A 144 -8.77 9.00 6.89
N THR A 145 -8.65 10.33 7.07
CA THR A 145 -9.76 11.28 7.07
C THR A 145 -9.82 12.05 5.74
N ILE A 146 -10.95 11.96 5.06
CA ILE A 146 -11.25 12.67 3.81
C ILE A 146 -12.57 13.44 4.03
N ASP A 147 -12.59 14.74 3.76
CA ASP A 147 -13.77 15.60 3.94
C ASP A 147 -14.45 15.41 5.31
N ASP A 148 -13.66 15.51 6.38
CA ASP A 148 -14.08 15.35 7.78
C ASP A 148 -14.69 13.97 8.13
N LYS A 149 -14.49 12.95 7.31
CA LYS A 149 -14.95 11.59 7.57
C LYS A 149 -13.78 10.63 7.59
N LEU A 150 -13.76 9.76 8.60
CA LEU A 150 -12.75 8.71 8.72
C LEU A 150 -13.14 7.52 7.84
N TYR A 151 -12.27 7.15 6.90
CA TYR A 151 -12.46 6.02 5.99
C TYR A 151 -11.52 4.86 6.27
N ALA A 152 -10.37 5.14 6.88
CA ALA A 152 -9.37 4.14 7.17
C ALA A 152 -8.68 4.39 8.51
N LEU A 153 -8.19 3.34 9.13
CA LEU A 153 -7.32 3.39 10.31
C LEU A 153 -6.01 2.68 9.99
N GLY A 154 -4.91 3.39 10.09
CA GLY A 154 -3.59 2.81 9.83
C GLY A 154 -3.21 1.78 10.88
N ALA A 155 -2.94 0.56 10.44
CA ALA A 155 -2.39 -0.49 11.28
C ALA A 155 -0.89 -0.29 11.54
N MET A 156 -0.21 0.39 10.61
CA MET A 156 1.22 0.70 10.67
C MET A 156 1.47 2.10 10.10
N GLU A 157 2.51 2.74 10.63
CA GLU A 157 3.06 3.96 10.08
C GLU A 157 4.56 3.75 9.83
N SER A 158 5.08 4.37 8.79
CA SER A 158 6.49 4.33 8.45
C SER A 158 7.07 5.72 8.22
N SER A 159 8.37 5.84 8.37
CA SER A 159 9.09 7.08 8.09
C SER A 159 10.39 6.79 7.35
N VAL A 160 10.86 7.78 6.59
CA VAL A 160 12.17 7.74 5.95
C VAL A 160 13.22 8.26 6.91
N GLY A 161 14.32 7.54 7.02
CA GLY A 161 15.44 7.93 7.87
C GLY A 161 16.78 7.58 7.25
N LEU A 162 17.81 8.34 7.59
CA LEU A 162 19.18 8.07 7.19
C LEU A 162 19.81 7.05 8.12
N TYR A 163 19.98 5.81 7.64
CA TYR A 163 20.75 4.79 8.34
C TYR A 163 22.23 4.98 8.10
N TYR A 164 23.06 4.81 9.12
CA TYR A 164 24.49 5.00 9.03
C TYR A 164 25.29 3.91 9.71
N ASN A 165 26.50 3.67 9.21
CA ASN A 165 27.47 2.75 9.82
C ASN A 165 28.31 3.50 10.86
N LYS A 166 28.08 3.20 12.14
CA LYS A 166 28.79 3.83 13.26
C LYS A 166 30.32 3.70 13.18
N ALA A 167 30.80 2.55 12.71
CA ALA A 167 32.25 2.30 12.64
C ALA A 167 32.90 3.18 11.56
N ILE A 168 32.23 3.36 10.42
CA ILE A 168 32.75 4.21 9.32
C ILE A 168 32.74 5.67 9.72
N LEU A 169 31.68 6.18 10.32
CA LEU A 169 31.65 7.57 10.81
C LEU A 169 32.71 7.81 11.87
N LYS A 170 32.92 6.87 12.78
CA LYS A 170 34.00 6.96 13.77
C LYS A 170 35.39 6.93 13.14
N GLU A 171 35.64 6.09 12.13
CA GLU A 171 36.88 6.02 11.38
C GLU A 171 37.19 7.36 10.69
N ALA A 172 36.16 8.02 10.16
CA ALA A 172 36.25 9.33 9.52
C ALA A 172 36.33 10.50 10.52
N GLY A 173 36.15 10.27 11.81
CA GLY A 173 36.08 11.31 12.82
C GLY A 173 34.83 12.19 12.76
N ILE A 174 33.76 11.68 12.15
CA ILE A 174 32.51 12.40 11.96
C ILE A 174 31.60 12.18 13.16
N ALA A 175 31.10 13.28 13.75
CA ALA A 175 30.11 13.24 14.81
C ALA A 175 28.75 12.88 14.26
N VAL A 176 28.02 12.00 14.96
CA VAL A 176 26.63 11.67 14.63
C VAL A 176 25.73 12.85 15.01
N PRO A 177 24.81 13.28 14.15
CA PRO A 177 23.88 14.35 14.49
C PRO A 177 22.89 13.90 15.57
N ASP A 178 22.34 14.83 16.28
CA ASP A 178 21.25 14.61 17.24
C ASP A 178 19.99 15.42 16.82
N LYS A 179 18.91 15.28 17.58
CA LYS A 179 17.63 15.94 17.27
C LYS A 179 17.69 17.48 17.33
N ASP A 180 18.64 18.03 18.11
CA ASP A 180 18.80 19.47 18.32
C ASP A 180 19.82 20.07 17.35
N HIS A 181 20.67 19.23 16.75
CA HIS A 181 21.72 19.59 15.82
C HIS A 181 21.73 18.63 14.62
N PRO A 182 20.69 18.66 13.77
CA PRO A 182 20.66 17.87 12.53
C PRO A 182 21.69 18.42 11.55
N TRP A 183 22.21 17.56 10.70
CA TRP A 183 23.05 18.03 9.61
C TRP A 183 22.25 18.86 8.61
N THR A 184 22.81 19.97 8.21
CA THR A 184 22.34 20.71 7.03
C THR A 184 22.74 19.95 5.76
N PHE A 185 22.13 20.26 4.61
CA PHE A 185 22.54 19.68 3.33
C PHE A 185 23.99 19.95 2.99
N SER A 186 24.48 21.16 3.27
CA SER A 186 25.91 21.51 3.02
C SER A 186 26.82 20.61 3.85
N GLU A 187 26.54 20.44 5.14
CA GLU A 187 27.31 19.56 6.02
C GLU A 187 27.23 18.10 5.57
N PHE A 188 26.05 17.65 5.13
CA PHE A 188 25.89 16.31 4.63
C PHE A 188 26.73 16.05 3.38
N LEU A 189 26.78 16.99 2.41
CA LEU A 189 27.62 16.87 1.24
C LEU A 189 29.11 16.85 1.61
N ASP A 190 29.56 17.72 2.55
CA ASP A 190 30.92 17.72 3.04
C ASP A 190 31.28 16.38 3.72
N ILE A 191 30.33 15.77 4.44
CA ILE A 191 30.50 14.46 5.04
C ILE A 191 30.66 13.37 3.98
N LEU A 192 29.87 13.41 2.93
CA LEU A 192 29.98 12.44 1.83
C LEU A 192 31.38 12.54 1.14
N GLU A 193 31.88 13.74 0.92
CA GLU A 193 33.25 13.95 0.39
C GLU A 193 34.32 13.42 1.35
N GLN A 194 34.17 13.61 2.66
CA GLN A 194 35.08 13.05 3.67
C GLN A 194 35.08 11.53 3.71
N LEU A 195 33.89 10.91 3.50
CA LEU A 195 33.74 9.46 3.50
C LEU A 195 34.30 8.82 2.23
N LYS A 196 34.33 9.53 1.11
CA LYS A 196 34.73 8.99 -0.20
C LYS A 196 36.03 8.20 -0.20
N PRO A 197 37.17 8.72 0.29
CA PRO A 197 38.43 7.96 0.28
C PRO A 197 38.38 6.69 1.14
N ILE A 198 37.64 6.71 2.22
CA ILE A 198 37.43 5.53 3.09
C ILE A 198 36.61 4.48 2.34
N MET A 199 35.54 4.89 1.69
CA MET A 199 34.67 4.00 0.96
C MET A 199 35.30 3.46 -0.31
N ASP A 200 36.07 4.26 -1.03
CA ASP A 200 36.86 3.82 -2.18
C ASP A 200 37.85 2.70 -1.78
N SER A 201 38.49 2.80 -0.61
CA SER A 201 39.37 1.75 -0.07
C SER A 201 38.64 0.45 0.28
N LYS A 202 37.33 0.51 0.52
CA LYS A 202 36.46 -0.59 0.85
C LYS A 202 35.63 -1.09 -0.36
N ASN A 203 35.88 -0.51 -1.54
CA ASN A 203 35.13 -0.78 -2.78
C ASN A 203 33.62 -0.54 -2.64
N GLY A 204 33.26 0.56 -1.96
CA GLY A 204 31.89 0.96 -1.66
C GLY A 204 31.63 2.43 -1.99
N TYR A 205 30.44 2.90 -1.64
CA TYR A 205 29.97 4.27 -1.85
C TYR A 205 29.67 4.96 -0.52
N PRO A 206 29.87 6.30 -0.43
CA PRO A 206 29.55 7.07 0.79
C PRO A 206 28.04 7.09 1.11
N LEU A 207 27.20 7.02 0.08
CA LEU A 207 25.74 7.01 0.18
C LEU A 207 25.18 5.94 -0.76
N ASP A 208 24.24 5.18 -0.26
CA ASP A 208 23.38 4.30 -1.04
C ASP A 208 21.95 4.82 -0.93
N MET A 209 21.33 5.11 -2.06
CA MET A 209 19.95 5.57 -2.14
C MET A 209 19.13 4.58 -2.97
N THR A 210 18.04 4.12 -2.41
CA THR A 210 17.06 3.32 -3.15
C THR A 210 16.31 4.22 -4.14
N PHE A 211 16.24 3.78 -5.40
CA PHE A 211 15.47 4.45 -6.46
C PHE A 211 14.27 3.57 -6.85
N PRO A 212 13.22 3.55 -6.03
CA PRO A 212 12.03 2.78 -6.35
C PRO A 212 11.30 3.42 -7.54
N VAL A 213 10.49 2.62 -8.23
CA VAL A 213 9.59 3.10 -9.28
C VAL A 213 8.18 3.30 -8.71
N GLY A 214 7.38 4.17 -9.35
CA GLY A 214 6.00 4.43 -8.95
C GLY A 214 5.88 5.35 -7.74
N GLU A 215 4.85 5.16 -6.95
CA GLU A 215 4.50 6.01 -5.79
C GLU A 215 5.60 6.08 -4.74
N ALA A 216 6.33 5.01 -4.52
CA ALA A 216 7.42 4.96 -3.57
C ALA A 216 8.55 5.96 -3.86
N SER A 217 8.72 6.42 -5.10
CA SER A 217 9.72 7.45 -5.45
C SER A 217 9.48 8.73 -4.67
N ILE A 218 8.25 9.23 -4.65
CA ILE A 218 7.91 10.46 -3.92
C ILE A 218 8.11 10.27 -2.42
N TYR A 219 7.72 9.13 -1.86
CA TYR A 219 7.91 8.84 -0.45
C TYR A 219 9.38 8.95 0.00
N TYR A 220 10.33 8.46 -0.81
CA TYR A 220 11.76 8.52 -0.47
C TYR A 220 12.39 9.89 -0.71
N TYR A 221 11.89 10.68 -1.67
CA TYR A 221 12.50 11.96 -2.04
C TYR A 221 11.83 13.19 -1.45
N ALA A 222 10.58 13.09 -1.03
CA ALA A 222 9.86 14.21 -0.41
C ALA A 222 10.63 14.91 0.73
N PRO A 223 11.33 14.20 1.64
CA PRO A 223 12.11 14.86 2.69
C PRO A 223 13.17 15.81 2.16
N PHE A 224 13.78 15.53 1.00
CA PHE A 224 14.75 16.43 0.39
C PHE A 224 14.10 17.70 -0.16
N ILE A 225 12.93 17.56 -0.77
CA ILE A 225 12.13 18.66 -1.31
C ILE A 225 11.68 19.59 -0.18
N TRP A 226 11.03 19.05 0.84
CA TRP A 226 10.53 19.81 1.98
C TRP A 226 11.64 20.49 2.78
N SER A 227 12.79 19.86 2.93
CA SER A 227 13.93 20.47 3.63
C SER A 227 14.58 21.64 2.88
N ASN A 228 14.25 21.84 1.61
CA ASN A 228 14.61 23.00 0.81
C ASN A 228 13.47 24.01 0.65
N ASP A 229 12.47 23.99 1.53
CA ASP A 229 11.23 24.79 1.45
C ASP A 229 10.47 24.61 0.12
N GLY A 230 10.65 23.48 -0.55
CA GLY A 230 9.88 23.06 -1.71
C GLY A 230 8.62 22.34 -1.29
N ASP A 231 7.72 22.08 -2.24
CA ASP A 231 6.52 21.30 -1.99
C ASP A 231 6.15 20.46 -3.22
N LEU A 232 5.35 19.44 -3.01
CA LEU A 232 4.93 18.52 -4.07
C LEU A 232 3.58 18.92 -4.66
N ILE A 233 2.71 19.50 -3.84
CA ILE A 233 1.32 19.77 -4.17
C ILE A 233 0.82 20.95 -3.34
N SER A 234 -0.21 21.64 -3.80
CA SER A 234 -0.89 22.70 -3.03
C SER A 234 -1.49 22.17 -1.72
N GLU A 235 -1.72 23.04 -0.75
CA GLU A 235 -2.27 22.70 0.56
C GLU A 235 -3.64 22.01 0.46
N ASP A 236 -4.44 22.37 -0.55
CA ASP A 236 -5.74 21.74 -0.82
C ASP A 236 -5.62 20.40 -1.58
N GLY A 237 -4.40 19.96 -1.92
CA GLY A 237 -4.15 18.70 -2.61
C GLY A 237 -4.53 18.66 -4.10
N LEU A 238 -4.92 19.77 -4.71
CA LEU A 238 -5.52 19.79 -6.04
C LEU A 238 -4.57 20.20 -7.17
N THR A 239 -3.42 20.80 -6.85
CA THR A 239 -2.53 21.39 -7.86
C THR A 239 -1.06 21.03 -7.58
N ALA A 240 -0.41 20.40 -8.55
CA ALA A 240 1.03 20.15 -8.53
C ALA A 240 1.84 21.22 -9.29
N ASP A 241 1.21 21.92 -10.23
CA ASP A 241 1.85 22.98 -11.02
C ASP A 241 2.19 24.19 -10.15
N GLY A 242 3.43 24.66 -10.22
CA GLY A 242 3.96 25.71 -9.36
C GLY A 242 4.46 25.22 -7.98
N TYR A 243 4.20 23.97 -7.63
CA TYR A 243 4.69 23.28 -6.45
C TYR A 243 5.78 22.27 -6.83
N PHE A 244 5.40 21.14 -7.40
CA PHE A 244 6.33 20.09 -7.81
C PHE A 244 7.41 20.57 -8.82
N ASN A 245 7.07 21.47 -9.71
CA ASN A 245 7.96 22.07 -10.70
C ASN A 245 8.48 23.45 -10.29
N SER A 246 8.48 23.77 -9.00
CA SER A 246 9.06 25.03 -8.48
C SER A 246 10.60 25.02 -8.54
N ASP A 247 11.20 26.22 -8.53
CA ASP A 247 12.66 26.37 -8.50
C ASP A 247 13.31 25.89 -7.19
N LYS A 248 12.49 25.53 -6.19
CA LYS A 248 12.94 25.03 -4.88
C LYS A 248 13.07 23.50 -4.81
N ASN A 249 12.53 22.78 -5.80
CA ASN A 249 12.50 21.31 -5.82
C ASN A 249 13.73 20.69 -6.57
#